data_0f858e4a7964a5baabaa78fcf86b7c0d
#
_entry.id   0f858e4a7964a5baabaa78fcf86b7c0d
#
_cell.length_a   1.000
_cell.length_b   1.000
_cell.length_c   1.000
_cell.angle_alpha   90.00
_cell.angle_beta   90.00
_cell.angle_gamma   90.00
#
_symmetry.space_group_name_H-M   'P 1'
#
loop_
_entity.id
_entity.type
_entity.pdbx_description
1 polymer ?
#
loop_
_entity_poly.entity_id
_entity_poly.type
_entity_poly.pdbx_seq_one_letter_code
_entity_poly.pdbx_strand_id
1 'polypeptide(L)'
;MFRRFATTALFTTLIMTKPVHAQGITKDHHDGARFKNPWPSFVSYGFIDAFKMLTGSDKSVMSAAKPTDMPEKVDINWNLLKEKDDCKLHATWLGHACIFLQMKGFNVLLDPVFSDRCSPVQFAGPKRYTDPPCKLEELPKIDAVIISHNHYDHLDVDTIKKLSTAHPNCKFYVPLGNKAWFNLSRPLDSEGNDRVIELDWWESANIKNDTGELKFTCTPCQHFSGRGLMDRNKTLWASWCIESVTGVAKVFFGGDTGYRTVPIKTKPELQYDVDYLDTLPHCPAFKEIGEKIGPFDLALIPIGAYSPRWFMSPIHCSPEDAVELHRDIKSKHSIGIHWGTFVLTDEPVFEPPKRLKAAMERRGLDVEDFNVLPLGGTFSISI
;
A
#
# COMPACT_ATOMS: atom_id res chain seq x y z
N MET A 1 9.12 -55.43 -27.54
CA MET A 1 9.65 -54.16 -28.08
C MET A 1 8.95 -53.01 -27.36
N PHE A 2 9.44 -52.67 -26.17
CA PHE A 2 8.84 -51.63 -25.32
C PHE A 2 9.63 -50.32 -25.50
N ARG A 3 8.99 -49.29 -26.04
CA ARG A 3 9.53 -47.94 -26.09
C ARG A 3 9.21 -47.24 -24.76
N ARG A 4 10.28 -46.90 -24.03
CA ARG A 4 10.23 -45.99 -22.87
C ARG A 4 10.15 -44.58 -23.39
N PHE A 5 9.07 -43.85 -23.03
CA PHE A 5 9.01 -42.39 -23.12
C PHE A 5 9.71 -41.82 -21.89
N ALA A 6 10.84 -41.15 -22.11
CA ALA A 6 11.48 -40.36 -21.10
C ALA A 6 10.82 -38.96 -21.09
N THR A 7 10.09 -38.64 -20.02
CA THR A 7 9.56 -37.32 -19.75
C THR A 7 10.68 -36.50 -19.13
N THR A 8 11.25 -35.58 -19.90
CA THR A 8 12.25 -34.61 -19.42
C THR A 8 11.50 -33.51 -18.69
N ALA A 9 11.53 -33.52 -17.37
CA ALA A 9 11.07 -32.40 -16.54
C ALA A 9 12.13 -31.30 -16.62
N LEU A 10 11.82 -30.18 -17.27
CA LEU A 10 12.61 -28.97 -17.21
C LEU A 10 12.45 -28.36 -15.81
N PHE A 11 13.46 -28.47 -14.99
CA PHE A 11 13.57 -27.74 -13.73
C PHE A 11 14.07 -26.33 -14.03
N THR A 12 13.18 -25.35 -13.88
CA THR A 12 13.56 -23.93 -13.93
C THR A 12 14.16 -23.56 -12.58
N THR A 13 15.48 -23.44 -12.51
CA THR A 13 16.20 -23.05 -11.30
C THR A 13 15.95 -21.56 -11.04
N LEU A 14 15.21 -21.23 -10.00
CA LEU A 14 15.01 -19.85 -9.55
C LEU A 14 16.32 -19.34 -8.91
N ILE A 15 17.07 -18.53 -9.64
CA ILE A 15 18.30 -17.93 -9.12
C ILE A 15 17.91 -16.78 -8.18
N MET A 16 18.11 -17.00 -6.88
CA MET A 16 18.01 -15.94 -5.87
C MET A 16 19.21 -15.02 -6.02
N THR A 17 18.99 -13.77 -6.41
CA THR A 17 19.98 -12.71 -6.23
C THR A 17 19.91 -12.23 -4.78
N LYS A 18 21.06 -12.17 -4.10
CA LYS A 18 21.16 -11.61 -2.74
C LYS A 18 20.71 -10.14 -2.77
N PRO A 19 20.12 -9.61 -1.67
CA PRO A 19 19.77 -8.19 -1.59
C PRO A 19 20.99 -7.32 -1.94
N VAL A 20 20.79 -6.36 -2.81
CA VAL A 20 21.84 -5.38 -3.15
C VAL A 20 21.78 -4.29 -2.08
N HIS A 21 22.78 -4.25 -1.20
CA HIS A 21 22.94 -3.15 -0.24
C HIS A 21 23.38 -1.89 -1.00
N ALA A 22 22.54 -0.87 -1.00
CA ALA A 22 22.90 0.44 -1.53
C ALA A 22 24.02 1.07 -0.67
N GLN A 23 25.20 1.26 -1.25
CA GLN A 23 26.33 1.92 -0.58
C GLN A 23 26.03 3.42 -0.42
N GLY A 24 26.14 3.94 0.80
CA GLY A 24 26.17 5.38 1.11
C GLY A 24 24.83 5.99 1.56
N ILE A 25 23.78 5.21 1.85
CA ILE A 25 22.53 5.74 2.41
C ILE A 25 22.64 5.78 3.94
N THR A 26 22.42 6.96 4.53
CA THR A 26 22.34 7.10 5.97
C THR A 26 21.10 6.36 6.49
N LYS A 27 21.27 5.53 7.53
CA LYS A 27 20.17 4.79 8.17
C LYS A 27 19.56 5.60 9.31
N ASP A 28 19.28 6.88 9.07
CA ASP A 28 18.77 7.82 10.08
C ASP A 28 17.41 7.42 10.65
N HIS A 29 16.70 6.53 9.97
CA HIS A 29 15.44 5.95 10.43
C HIS A 29 15.61 4.81 11.45
N HIS A 30 16.82 4.30 11.68
CA HIS A 30 17.10 3.34 12.75
C HIS A 30 17.25 4.05 14.10
N ASP A 31 16.61 3.52 15.13
CA ASP A 31 16.62 4.06 16.49
C ASP A 31 16.73 2.92 17.51
N GLY A 32 17.93 2.34 17.60
CA GLY A 32 18.20 1.16 18.42
C GLY A 32 17.38 -0.05 17.96
N ALA A 33 16.48 -0.52 18.84
CA ALA A 33 15.59 -1.65 18.54
C ALA A 33 14.27 -1.24 17.86
N ARG A 34 14.17 0.01 17.42
CA ARG A 34 12.98 0.59 16.80
C ARG A 34 13.35 1.40 15.57
N PHE A 35 12.31 1.87 14.87
CA PHE A 35 12.44 2.76 13.73
C PHE A 35 11.78 4.11 14.04
N LYS A 36 12.19 5.16 13.32
CA LYS A 36 11.62 6.52 13.43
C LYS A 36 11.53 7.19 12.07
N ASN A 37 10.66 8.19 11.98
CA ASN A 37 10.66 9.11 10.84
C ASN A 37 11.76 10.16 11.08
N PRO A 38 12.74 10.29 10.18
CA PRO A 38 13.89 11.18 10.38
C PRO A 38 13.63 12.64 9.99
N TRP A 39 12.44 12.96 9.51
CA TRP A 39 12.15 14.26 8.89
C TRP A 39 11.46 15.25 9.84
N PRO A 40 11.72 16.58 9.71
CA PRO A 40 11.07 17.59 10.51
C PRO A 40 9.57 17.76 10.20
N SER A 41 9.09 17.22 9.10
CA SER A 41 7.66 17.15 8.75
C SER A 41 6.85 16.21 9.64
N PHE A 42 7.51 15.33 10.42
CA PHE A 42 6.87 14.36 11.29
C PHE A 42 6.82 14.82 12.73
N VAL A 43 5.63 14.79 13.32
CA VAL A 43 5.43 14.99 14.77
C VAL A 43 4.86 13.70 15.36
N SER A 44 5.52 13.17 16.38
CA SER A 44 5.05 12.00 17.10
C SER A 44 4.08 12.41 18.20
N TYR A 45 2.84 11.94 18.14
CA TYR A 45 1.86 12.11 19.20
C TYR A 45 1.89 10.94 20.18
N GLY A 46 1.74 11.28 21.48
CA GLY A 46 1.78 10.32 22.57
C GLY A 46 0.40 9.77 22.96
N PHE A 47 0.40 8.96 24.03
CA PHE A 47 -0.82 8.35 24.55
C PHE A 47 -1.88 9.39 24.98
N ILE A 48 -1.46 10.52 25.55
CA ILE A 48 -2.36 11.61 25.97
C ILE A 48 -3.06 12.23 24.74
N ASP A 49 -2.34 12.40 23.64
CA ASP A 49 -2.88 12.97 22.42
C ASP A 49 -3.85 11.99 21.74
N ALA A 50 -3.52 10.70 21.73
CA ALA A 50 -4.44 9.66 21.27
C ALA A 50 -5.72 9.61 22.11
N PHE A 51 -5.62 9.78 23.43
CA PHE A 51 -6.79 9.87 24.31
C PHE A 51 -7.63 11.11 24.01
N LYS A 52 -7.00 12.28 23.80
CA LYS A 52 -7.71 13.50 23.37
C LYS A 52 -8.43 13.30 22.04
N MET A 53 -7.77 12.68 21.06
CA MET A 53 -8.36 12.35 19.77
C MET A 53 -9.61 11.48 19.97
N LEU A 54 -9.51 10.37 20.71
CA LEU A 54 -10.61 9.45 20.97
C LEU A 54 -11.80 10.08 21.74
N THR A 55 -11.52 11.03 22.62
CA THR A 55 -12.58 11.72 23.41
C THR A 55 -13.14 12.95 22.73
N GLY A 56 -12.38 13.56 21.83
CA GLY A 56 -12.76 14.75 21.07
C GLY A 56 -13.33 14.47 19.69
N SER A 57 -13.26 13.20 19.23
CA SER A 57 -13.78 12.79 17.93
C SER A 57 -15.29 12.94 17.86
N ASP A 58 -15.77 13.49 16.77
CA ASP A 58 -17.20 13.54 16.47
C ASP A 58 -17.70 12.15 16.05
N LYS A 59 -18.08 11.36 17.06
CA LYS A 59 -18.63 10.01 16.86
C LYS A 59 -19.89 9.98 16.00
N SER A 60 -20.55 11.12 15.77
CA SER A 60 -21.70 11.22 14.88
C SER A 60 -21.31 10.94 13.43
N VAL A 61 -20.11 11.30 13.02
CA VAL A 61 -19.57 11.03 11.67
C VAL A 61 -19.25 9.55 11.51
N MET A 62 -18.62 8.92 12.52
CA MET A 62 -18.33 7.46 12.52
C MET A 62 -19.63 6.62 12.52
N SER A 63 -20.70 7.11 13.14
CA SER A 63 -22.01 6.43 13.15
C SER A 63 -22.88 6.76 11.94
N ALA A 64 -22.50 7.76 11.14
CA ALA A 64 -23.27 8.24 9.99
C ALA A 64 -22.90 7.54 8.67
N ALA A 65 -21.89 6.65 8.65
CA ALA A 65 -21.64 5.80 7.48
C ALA A 65 -22.83 4.87 7.26
N LYS A 66 -23.74 5.30 6.38
CA LYS A 66 -24.93 4.53 6.01
C LYS A 66 -24.55 3.57 4.89
N PRO A 67 -25.30 2.45 4.74
CA PRO A 67 -25.15 1.58 3.58
C PRO A 67 -25.30 2.29 2.22
N THR A 68 -25.95 3.46 2.19
CA THR A 68 -26.08 4.33 1.00
C THR A 68 -24.79 5.06 0.62
N ASP A 69 -23.79 5.07 1.51
CA ASP A 69 -22.53 5.79 1.33
C ASP A 69 -21.38 4.83 0.95
N MET A 70 -21.69 3.78 0.21
CA MET A 70 -20.70 2.82 -0.28
C MET A 70 -20.09 3.29 -1.62
N PRO A 71 -18.79 3.04 -1.87
CA PRO A 71 -18.25 3.16 -3.21
C PRO A 71 -19.09 2.38 -4.21
N GLU A 72 -19.23 2.91 -5.41
CA GLU A 72 -19.81 2.15 -6.50
C GLU A 72 -19.08 0.82 -6.63
N LYS A 73 -19.82 -0.28 -6.77
CA LYS A 73 -19.27 -1.62 -6.97
C LYS A 73 -19.55 -2.09 -8.37
N VAL A 74 -18.53 -2.60 -9.03
CA VAL A 74 -18.62 -3.23 -10.35
C VAL A 74 -18.12 -4.66 -10.29
N ASP A 75 -18.60 -5.49 -11.19
CA ASP A 75 -18.10 -6.84 -11.34
C ASP A 75 -16.69 -6.82 -11.92
N ILE A 76 -15.81 -7.64 -11.35
CA ILE A 76 -14.45 -7.78 -11.87
C ILE A 76 -14.48 -8.33 -13.30
N ASN A 77 -13.78 -7.69 -14.19
CA ASN A 77 -13.63 -8.18 -15.57
C ASN A 77 -12.61 -9.33 -15.62
N TRP A 78 -13.06 -10.52 -15.27
CA TRP A 78 -12.22 -11.73 -15.25
C TRP A 78 -11.63 -12.08 -16.61
N ASN A 79 -12.26 -11.71 -17.72
CA ASN A 79 -11.70 -11.96 -19.05
C ASN A 79 -10.45 -11.11 -19.27
N LEU A 80 -10.51 -9.81 -18.90
CA LEU A 80 -9.36 -8.92 -18.94
C LEU A 80 -8.21 -9.45 -18.05
N LEU A 81 -8.53 -9.90 -16.83
CA LEU A 81 -7.51 -10.36 -15.87
C LEU A 81 -6.93 -11.74 -16.19
N LYS A 82 -7.55 -12.52 -17.07
CA LYS A 82 -7.03 -13.80 -17.57
C LYS A 82 -6.14 -13.63 -18.80
N GLU A 83 -6.26 -12.53 -19.50
CA GLU A 83 -5.38 -12.21 -20.62
C GLU A 83 -3.97 -11.94 -20.10
N LYS A 84 -3.02 -12.77 -20.51
CA LYS A 84 -1.59 -12.52 -20.24
C LYS A 84 -1.05 -11.58 -21.30
N ASP A 85 -1.31 -10.30 -21.17
CA ASP A 85 -0.77 -9.28 -22.05
C ASP A 85 0.44 -8.61 -21.39
N ASP A 86 1.64 -9.01 -21.83
CA ASP A 86 2.90 -8.47 -21.30
C ASP A 86 3.13 -6.99 -21.67
N CYS A 87 2.29 -6.43 -22.55
CA CYS A 87 2.32 -5.04 -22.98
C CYS A 87 1.35 -4.16 -22.18
N LYS A 88 0.64 -4.72 -21.20
CA LYS A 88 -0.30 -3.98 -20.37
C LYS A 88 0.04 -4.07 -18.89
N LEU A 89 -0.33 -3.02 -18.19
CA LEU A 89 -0.40 -2.95 -16.74
C LEU A 89 -1.87 -2.85 -16.35
N HIS A 90 -2.31 -3.72 -15.44
CA HIS A 90 -3.65 -3.69 -14.87
C HIS A 90 -3.56 -3.55 -13.36
N ALA A 91 -4.35 -2.63 -12.79
CA ALA A 91 -4.50 -2.47 -11.35
C ALA A 91 -6.00 -2.52 -10.99
N THR A 92 -6.42 -3.57 -10.30
CA THR A 92 -7.80 -3.77 -9.85
C THR A 92 -7.92 -3.44 -8.38
N TRP A 93 -8.81 -2.51 -8.02
CA TRP A 93 -9.05 -2.16 -6.62
C TRP A 93 -9.97 -3.18 -5.94
N LEU A 94 -9.45 -3.84 -4.91
CA LEU A 94 -10.17 -4.85 -4.13
C LEU A 94 -10.72 -4.33 -2.80
N GLY A 95 -10.60 -3.01 -2.57
CA GLY A 95 -11.03 -2.32 -1.36
C GLY A 95 -9.87 -1.93 -0.45
N HIS A 96 -10.04 -0.86 0.31
CA HIS A 96 -9.01 -0.28 1.19
C HIS A 96 -7.70 0.00 0.44
N ALA A 97 -6.57 -0.50 0.91
CA ALA A 97 -5.28 -0.45 0.22
C ALA A 97 -5.00 -1.71 -0.62
N CYS A 98 -5.97 -2.65 -0.68
CA CYS A 98 -5.79 -3.92 -1.40
C CYS A 98 -5.92 -3.73 -2.91
N ILE A 99 -4.84 -3.97 -3.64
CA ILE A 99 -4.78 -3.89 -5.12
C ILE A 99 -4.28 -5.22 -5.68
N PHE A 100 -4.97 -5.71 -6.71
CA PHE A 100 -4.47 -6.77 -7.56
C PHE A 100 -3.79 -6.15 -8.78
N LEU A 101 -2.46 -6.21 -8.80
CA LEU A 101 -1.61 -5.63 -9.85
C LEU A 101 -1.12 -6.73 -10.79
N GLN A 102 -1.30 -6.52 -12.09
CA GLN A 102 -0.77 -7.40 -13.13
C GLN A 102 0.20 -6.61 -14.02
N MET A 103 1.41 -7.09 -14.15
CA MET A 103 2.47 -6.45 -14.93
C MET A 103 3.49 -7.47 -15.40
N LYS A 104 3.80 -7.49 -16.70
CA LYS A 104 4.84 -8.39 -17.29
C LYS A 104 4.65 -9.86 -16.92
N GLY A 105 3.39 -10.34 -16.97
CA GLY A 105 3.06 -11.72 -16.66
C GLY A 105 3.08 -12.11 -15.18
N PHE A 106 3.31 -11.14 -14.27
CA PHE A 106 3.22 -11.33 -12.82
C PHE A 106 1.87 -10.87 -12.27
N ASN A 107 1.38 -11.61 -11.29
CA ASN A 107 0.24 -11.26 -10.45
C ASN A 107 0.76 -10.90 -9.06
N VAL A 108 0.68 -9.63 -8.70
CA VAL A 108 1.15 -9.08 -7.42
C VAL A 108 -0.05 -8.59 -6.61
N LEU A 109 -0.13 -8.98 -5.35
CA LEU A 109 -1.19 -8.53 -4.45
C LEU A 109 -0.59 -7.58 -3.40
N LEU A 110 -1.14 -6.37 -3.30
CA LEU A 110 -0.66 -5.31 -2.42
C LEU A 110 -1.59 -5.20 -1.22
N ASP A 111 -1.04 -5.20 0.00
CA ASP A 111 -1.73 -5.09 1.29
C ASP A 111 -3.07 -5.85 1.34
N PRO A 112 -3.09 -7.18 1.14
CA PRO A 112 -4.33 -7.92 1.01
C PRO A 112 -5.07 -8.07 2.34
N VAL A 113 -6.31 -7.56 2.40
CA VAL A 113 -7.22 -7.66 3.54
C VAL A 113 -8.58 -8.13 3.06
N PHE A 114 -8.96 -9.37 3.38
CA PHE A 114 -10.24 -9.98 3.03
C PHE A 114 -11.10 -10.30 4.26
N SER A 115 -10.56 -10.16 5.48
CA SER A 115 -11.30 -10.35 6.72
C SER A 115 -12.36 -9.25 6.92
N ASP A 116 -13.42 -9.60 7.65
CA ASP A 116 -14.50 -8.65 8.00
C ASP A 116 -14.03 -7.50 8.87
N ARG A 117 -13.01 -7.74 9.70
CA ARG A 117 -12.50 -6.74 10.65
C ARG A 117 -10.99 -6.60 10.54
N CYS A 118 -10.52 -5.39 10.53
CA CYS A 118 -9.10 -5.06 10.70
C CYS A 118 -8.76 -5.04 12.21
N SER A 119 -8.67 -6.23 12.80
CA SER A 119 -8.55 -6.41 14.25
C SER A 119 -7.82 -7.71 14.57
N PRO A 120 -7.18 -7.83 15.77
CA PRO A 120 -6.61 -9.10 16.22
C PRO A 120 -7.64 -10.21 16.41
N VAL A 121 -8.93 -9.84 16.50
CA VAL A 121 -10.06 -10.77 16.68
C VAL A 121 -11.22 -10.38 15.78
N GLN A 122 -11.97 -11.38 15.27
CA GLN A 122 -13.06 -11.11 14.32
C GLN A 122 -14.41 -10.81 14.98
N PHE A 123 -14.52 -10.85 16.33
CA PHE A 123 -15.74 -10.49 17.05
C PHE A 123 -15.75 -9.02 17.54
N ALA A 124 -14.63 -8.31 17.50
CA ALA A 124 -14.50 -6.92 17.94
C ALA A 124 -13.51 -6.13 17.05
N GLY A 125 -13.61 -4.79 17.06
CA GLY A 125 -12.78 -3.88 16.28
C GLY A 125 -13.48 -3.37 15.02
N PRO A 126 -12.82 -2.51 14.22
CA PRO A 126 -13.42 -1.90 13.04
C PRO A 126 -13.87 -2.97 12.04
N LYS A 127 -15.15 -2.92 11.65
CA LYS A 127 -15.73 -3.81 10.65
C LYS A 127 -15.81 -3.09 9.31
N ARG A 128 -15.50 -3.81 8.23
CA ARG A 128 -15.74 -3.27 6.88
C ARG A 128 -17.23 -3.06 6.65
N TYR A 129 -17.56 -1.99 5.97
CA TYR A 129 -18.93 -1.69 5.53
C TYR A 129 -19.15 -2.00 4.04
N THR A 130 -18.07 -2.30 3.29
CA THR A 130 -18.11 -2.83 1.92
C THR A 130 -17.47 -4.22 1.90
N ASP A 131 -18.18 -5.20 1.33
CA ASP A 131 -17.61 -6.53 1.12
C ASP A 131 -16.56 -6.46 -0.01
N PRO A 132 -15.54 -7.33 0.01
CA PRO A 132 -14.62 -7.45 -1.12
C PRO A 132 -15.38 -7.71 -2.43
N PRO A 133 -14.88 -7.23 -3.57
CA PRO A 133 -15.57 -7.43 -4.86
C PRO A 133 -15.54 -8.88 -5.33
N CYS A 134 -14.64 -9.70 -4.78
CA CYS A 134 -14.52 -11.14 -5.04
C CYS A 134 -14.05 -11.88 -3.78
N LYS A 135 -14.10 -13.20 -3.83
CA LYS A 135 -13.43 -14.06 -2.84
C LYS A 135 -11.95 -14.18 -3.19
N LEU A 136 -11.13 -14.41 -2.17
CA LEU A 136 -9.68 -14.58 -2.34
C LEU A 136 -9.36 -15.77 -3.28
N GLU A 137 -10.15 -16.83 -3.19
CA GLU A 137 -10.00 -18.05 -3.95
C GLU A 137 -10.36 -17.90 -5.43
N GLU A 138 -11.03 -16.80 -5.82
CA GLU A 138 -11.37 -16.49 -7.22
C GLU A 138 -10.23 -15.80 -7.95
N LEU A 139 -9.25 -15.25 -7.20
CA LEU A 139 -8.09 -14.60 -7.80
C LEU A 139 -7.22 -15.61 -8.56
N PRO A 140 -6.61 -15.20 -9.68
CA PRO A 140 -5.62 -16.02 -10.37
C PRO A 140 -4.44 -16.39 -9.46
N LYS A 141 -3.55 -17.26 -9.93
CA LYS A 141 -2.31 -17.60 -9.22
C LYS A 141 -1.55 -16.30 -8.86
N ILE A 142 -1.25 -16.13 -7.57
CA ILE A 142 -0.46 -15.00 -7.06
C ILE A 142 1.02 -15.38 -7.04
N ASP A 143 1.86 -14.54 -7.62
CA ASP A 143 3.32 -14.71 -7.67
C ASP A 143 4.02 -13.99 -6.52
N ALA A 144 3.51 -12.81 -6.14
CA ALA A 144 4.05 -12.02 -5.05
C ALA A 144 2.95 -11.32 -4.23
N VAL A 145 3.22 -11.16 -2.94
CA VAL A 145 2.48 -10.28 -2.02
C VAL A 145 3.45 -9.22 -1.50
N ILE A 146 3.04 -7.96 -1.53
CA ILE A 146 3.78 -6.84 -0.95
C ILE A 146 2.98 -6.30 0.22
N ILE A 147 3.64 -6.13 1.37
CA ILE A 147 3.07 -5.54 2.58
C ILE A 147 3.78 -4.22 2.85
N SER A 148 3.01 -3.15 3.06
CA SER A 148 3.55 -1.84 3.39
C SER A 148 4.00 -1.74 4.85
N HIS A 149 3.19 -2.25 5.77
CA HIS A 149 3.47 -2.26 7.21
C HIS A 149 2.55 -3.26 7.94
N ASN A 150 2.70 -3.36 9.26
CA ASN A 150 2.05 -4.43 10.02
C ASN A 150 0.72 -4.07 10.70
N HIS A 151 0.08 -2.94 10.40
CA HIS A 151 -1.26 -2.66 10.93
C HIS A 151 -2.27 -3.71 10.48
N TYR A 152 -3.37 -3.85 11.23
CA TYR A 152 -4.36 -4.92 11.00
C TYR A 152 -5.14 -4.77 9.69
N ASP A 153 -5.22 -3.58 9.16
CA ASP A 153 -5.88 -3.23 7.89
C ASP A 153 -4.94 -3.34 6.67
N HIS A 154 -3.68 -3.78 6.87
CA HIS A 154 -2.70 -4.04 5.81
C HIS A 154 -2.09 -5.44 5.88
N LEU A 155 -1.88 -5.98 7.09
CA LEU A 155 -1.36 -7.32 7.32
C LEU A 155 -2.42 -8.18 8.03
N ASP A 156 -3.29 -8.78 7.24
CA ASP A 156 -4.40 -9.62 7.70
C ASP A 156 -3.97 -11.08 7.85
N VAL A 157 -4.04 -11.58 9.09
CA VAL A 157 -3.61 -12.94 9.46
C VAL A 157 -4.28 -14.02 8.63
N ASP A 158 -5.61 -13.95 8.52
CA ASP A 158 -6.39 -15.01 7.88
C ASP A 158 -6.21 -14.98 6.36
N THR A 159 -6.12 -13.79 5.77
CA THR A 159 -5.80 -13.62 4.35
C THR A 159 -4.40 -14.17 4.04
N ILE A 160 -3.38 -13.83 4.81
CA ILE A 160 -2.00 -14.32 4.58
C ILE A 160 -1.93 -15.85 4.73
N LYS A 161 -2.61 -16.45 5.71
CA LYS A 161 -2.66 -17.91 5.86
C LYS A 161 -3.30 -18.58 4.63
N LYS A 162 -4.43 -18.08 4.16
CA LYS A 162 -5.11 -18.59 2.96
C LYS A 162 -4.22 -18.46 1.72
N LEU A 163 -3.60 -17.30 1.50
CA LEU A 163 -2.66 -17.06 0.40
C LEU A 163 -1.47 -18.01 0.46
N SER A 164 -0.88 -18.18 1.64
CA SER A 164 0.26 -19.06 1.85
C SER A 164 -0.06 -20.51 1.49
N THR A 165 -1.29 -20.94 1.74
CA THR A 165 -1.75 -22.30 1.44
C THR A 165 -2.16 -22.47 -0.02
N ALA A 166 -2.93 -21.51 -0.57
CA ALA A 166 -3.45 -21.58 -1.93
C ALA A 166 -2.36 -21.36 -2.99
N HIS A 167 -1.32 -20.57 -2.66
CA HIS A 167 -0.25 -20.21 -3.58
C HIS A 167 1.13 -20.57 -2.99
N PRO A 168 1.52 -21.87 -3.01
CA PRO A 168 2.73 -22.36 -2.33
C PRO A 168 4.03 -21.77 -2.83
N ASN A 169 4.07 -21.20 -4.03
CA ASN A 169 5.26 -20.54 -4.59
C ASN A 169 5.21 -19.00 -4.52
N CYS A 170 4.15 -18.44 -3.94
CA CYS A 170 4.03 -16.99 -3.75
C CYS A 170 5.13 -16.47 -2.80
N LYS A 171 5.81 -15.39 -3.18
CA LYS A 171 6.80 -14.70 -2.34
C LYS A 171 6.13 -13.52 -1.61
N PHE A 172 6.58 -13.26 -0.38
CA PHE A 172 6.10 -12.16 0.45
C PHE A 172 7.23 -11.14 0.65
N TYR A 173 7.00 -9.91 0.20
CA TYR A 173 7.95 -8.80 0.34
C TYR A 173 7.46 -7.88 1.45
N VAL A 174 8.28 -7.68 2.46
CA VAL A 174 7.90 -6.97 3.68
C VAL A 174 9.02 -6.03 4.14
N PRO A 175 8.71 -4.92 4.83
CA PRO A 175 9.73 -4.07 5.44
C PRO A 175 10.41 -4.76 6.62
N LEU A 176 11.60 -4.31 6.95
CA LEU A 176 12.49 -4.85 7.98
C LEU A 176 11.79 -5.05 9.33
N GLY A 177 12.03 -6.19 9.99
CA GLY A 177 11.42 -6.61 11.25
C GLY A 177 10.08 -7.34 11.13
N ASN A 178 9.43 -7.31 9.95
CA ASN A 178 8.13 -7.97 9.74
C ASN A 178 8.22 -9.48 9.53
N LYS A 179 9.35 -9.99 9.07
CA LYS A 179 9.57 -11.44 8.83
C LYS A 179 9.31 -12.28 10.09
N ALA A 180 9.65 -11.75 11.26
CA ALA A 180 9.41 -12.43 12.52
C ALA A 180 7.91 -12.76 12.76
N TRP A 181 7.00 -11.93 12.25
CA TRP A 181 5.56 -12.17 12.32
C TRP A 181 5.16 -13.39 11.46
N PHE A 182 5.77 -13.57 10.29
CA PHE A 182 5.52 -14.71 9.40
C PHE A 182 6.03 -16.05 9.97
N ASN A 183 6.97 -16.05 10.92
CA ASN A 183 7.46 -17.26 11.56
C ASN A 183 6.35 -18.06 12.28
N LEU A 184 5.21 -17.43 12.61
CA LEU A 184 4.05 -18.09 13.20
C LEU A 184 3.40 -19.10 12.24
N SER A 185 3.54 -18.92 10.94
CA SER A 185 2.97 -19.80 9.90
C SER A 185 4.03 -20.37 8.94
N ARG A 186 5.30 -19.98 9.07
CA ARG A 186 6.46 -20.41 8.26
C ARG A 186 6.09 -20.69 6.79
N PRO A 187 5.78 -19.67 5.99
CA PRO A 187 5.49 -19.89 4.58
C PRO A 187 6.78 -20.36 3.87
N LEU A 188 6.84 -21.67 3.59
CA LEU A 188 7.94 -22.29 2.84
C LEU A 188 7.44 -22.57 1.42
N ASP A 189 8.34 -22.51 0.44
CA ASP A 189 8.03 -22.99 -0.91
C ASP A 189 8.05 -24.53 -0.98
N SER A 190 7.78 -25.09 -2.16
CA SER A 190 7.77 -26.53 -2.38
C SER A 190 9.11 -27.23 -2.12
N GLU A 191 10.21 -26.45 -2.06
CA GLU A 191 11.56 -26.91 -1.79
C GLU A 191 11.98 -26.71 -0.32
N GLY A 192 11.09 -26.17 0.52
CA GLY A 192 11.36 -25.89 1.93
C GLY A 192 12.10 -24.57 2.20
N ASN A 193 12.25 -23.71 1.20
CA ASN A 193 12.89 -22.41 1.36
C ASN A 193 11.90 -21.37 1.89
N ASP A 194 12.43 -20.43 2.66
CA ASP A 194 11.65 -19.31 3.18
C ASP A 194 11.21 -18.38 2.03
N ARG A 195 9.90 -18.11 2.01
CA ARG A 195 9.27 -17.25 1.01
C ARG A 195 9.20 -15.77 1.39
N VAL A 196 9.61 -15.41 2.62
CA VAL A 196 9.53 -14.04 3.12
C VAL A 196 10.84 -13.30 2.89
N ILE A 197 10.77 -12.28 2.04
CA ILE A 197 11.88 -11.39 1.70
C ILE A 197 11.68 -10.08 2.47
N GLU A 198 12.59 -9.79 3.38
CA GLU A 198 12.57 -8.61 4.23
C GLU A 198 13.60 -7.60 3.73
N LEU A 199 13.17 -6.33 3.58
CA LEU A 199 14.00 -5.26 3.02
C LEU A 199 13.96 -4.02 3.91
N ASP A 200 15.11 -3.35 3.99
CA ASP A 200 15.23 -2.00 4.56
C ASP A 200 14.93 -0.94 3.48
N TRP A 201 14.72 0.32 3.88
CA TRP A 201 14.55 1.42 2.91
C TRP A 201 15.71 1.47 1.93
N TRP A 202 15.37 1.64 0.65
CA TRP A 202 16.27 1.65 -0.50
C TRP A 202 16.91 0.29 -0.85
N GLU A 203 16.57 -0.78 -0.13
CA GLU A 203 16.96 -2.12 -0.55
C GLU A 203 15.95 -2.66 -1.57
N SER A 204 16.43 -3.53 -2.45
CA SER A 204 15.63 -4.10 -3.53
C SER A 204 15.81 -5.60 -3.63
N ALA A 205 14.77 -6.27 -4.12
CA ALA A 205 14.83 -7.68 -4.49
C ALA A 205 14.07 -7.90 -5.80
N ASN A 206 14.47 -8.91 -6.54
CA ASN A 206 13.87 -9.23 -7.82
C ASN A 206 13.04 -10.51 -7.74
N ILE A 207 12.01 -10.59 -8.59
CA ILE A 207 11.29 -11.81 -8.90
C ILE A 207 11.32 -12.08 -10.39
N LYS A 208 11.53 -13.34 -10.78
CA LYS A 208 11.70 -13.77 -12.17
C LYS A 208 10.72 -14.87 -12.51
N ASN A 209 10.19 -14.81 -13.74
CA ASN A 209 9.43 -15.90 -14.37
C ASN A 209 9.88 -16.04 -15.84
N ASP A 210 9.18 -16.88 -16.59
CA ASP A 210 9.52 -17.14 -18.00
C ASP A 210 9.24 -15.93 -18.92
N THR A 211 8.42 -14.96 -18.49
CA THR A 211 7.99 -13.80 -19.29
C THR A 211 8.76 -12.53 -18.94
N GLY A 212 9.41 -12.46 -17.76
CA GLY A 212 10.12 -11.25 -17.37
C GLY A 212 10.69 -11.26 -15.96
N GLU A 213 11.08 -10.08 -15.53
CA GLU A 213 11.64 -9.84 -14.21
C GLU A 213 11.11 -8.51 -13.65
N LEU A 214 10.63 -8.54 -12.42
CA LEU A 214 10.25 -7.36 -11.65
C LEU A 214 11.26 -7.12 -10.53
N LYS A 215 11.55 -5.85 -10.29
CA LYS A 215 12.33 -5.38 -9.16
C LYS A 215 11.40 -4.67 -8.19
N PHE A 216 11.42 -5.09 -6.94
CA PHE A 216 10.71 -4.46 -5.83
C PHE A 216 11.71 -3.69 -4.98
N THR A 217 11.54 -2.38 -4.86
CA THR A 217 12.35 -1.52 -4.00
C THR A 217 11.51 -1.05 -2.83
N CYS A 218 11.96 -1.38 -1.62
CA CYS A 218 11.39 -0.86 -0.37
C CYS A 218 11.80 0.62 -0.26
N THR A 219 10.84 1.53 -0.26
CA THR A 219 11.10 2.98 -0.26
C THR A 219 10.53 3.66 0.99
N PRO A 220 11.13 4.77 1.45
CA PRO A 220 10.67 5.45 2.64
C PRO A 220 9.28 6.07 2.47
N CYS A 221 8.52 6.10 3.58
CA CYS A 221 7.30 6.88 3.73
C CYS A 221 7.13 7.34 5.18
N GLN A 222 6.21 8.27 5.43
CA GLN A 222 6.03 8.88 6.74
C GLN A 222 4.85 8.24 7.47
N HIS A 223 5.12 7.20 8.28
CA HIS A 223 4.09 6.47 9.01
C HIS A 223 4.63 5.88 10.32
N PHE A 224 4.03 4.82 10.81
CA PHE A 224 4.47 4.06 11.97
C PHE A 224 4.01 2.60 11.87
N SER A 225 4.47 1.77 12.80
CA SER A 225 4.08 0.36 12.87
C SER A 225 3.69 -0.05 14.29
N GLY A 226 2.99 -1.17 14.42
CA GLY A 226 2.61 -1.78 15.69
C GLY A 226 1.26 -2.49 15.62
N ARG A 227 1.16 -3.60 16.36
CA ARG A 227 -0.06 -4.42 16.48
C ARG A 227 -0.53 -4.53 17.94
N GLY A 228 0.29 -4.07 18.88
CA GLY A 228 0.00 -4.15 20.30
C GLY A 228 0.51 -2.92 21.06
N LEU A 229 0.40 -2.96 22.38
CA LEU A 229 0.75 -1.82 23.22
C LEU A 229 2.28 -1.60 23.35
N MET A 230 3.10 -2.63 23.10
CA MET A 230 4.54 -2.63 23.41
C MET A 230 5.44 -2.74 22.18
N ASP A 231 4.87 -2.83 20.98
CA ASP A 231 5.61 -3.09 19.75
C ASP A 231 5.62 -1.93 18.75
N ARG A 232 5.14 -0.74 19.17
CA ARG A 232 5.16 0.47 18.31
C ARG A 232 6.56 0.69 17.74
N ASN A 233 6.65 0.81 16.42
CA ASN A 233 7.87 1.04 15.65
C ASN A 233 8.97 -0.04 15.82
N LYS A 234 8.64 -1.25 16.25
CA LYS A 234 9.60 -2.38 16.26
C LYS A 234 9.79 -3.02 14.89
N THR A 235 8.90 -2.77 13.97
CA THR A 235 9.03 -3.12 12.55
C THR A 235 9.06 -1.85 11.72
N LEU A 236 9.71 -1.91 10.57
CA LEU A 236 9.71 -0.81 9.61
C LEU A 236 8.38 -0.76 8.87
N TRP A 237 8.04 0.39 8.34
CA TRP A 237 6.96 0.67 7.37
C TRP A 237 7.58 1.17 6.07
N ALA A 238 6.89 1.03 4.94
CA ALA A 238 7.44 1.40 3.65
C ALA A 238 6.36 1.73 2.62
N SER A 239 6.70 2.60 1.69
CA SER A 239 6.16 2.59 0.34
C SER A 239 6.98 1.63 -0.52
N TRP A 240 6.51 1.32 -1.73
CA TRP A 240 7.17 0.38 -2.61
C TRP A 240 7.22 0.89 -4.06
N CYS A 241 8.37 0.72 -4.70
CA CYS A 241 8.50 0.89 -6.14
C CYS A 241 8.58 -0.49 -6.80
N ILE A 242 7.73 -0.71 -7.78
CA ILE A 242 7.62 -1.96 -8.55
C ILE A 242 8.00 -1.61 -9.98
N GLU A 243 9.14 -2.14 -10.45
CA GLU A 243 9.72 -1.80 -11.73
C GLU A 243 9.89 -3.05 -12.59
N SER A 244 9.52 -2.97 -13.87
CA SER A 244 10.03 -3.92 -14.84
C SER A 244 11.53 -3.71 -15.02
N VAL A 245 12.34 -4.76 -14.95
CA VAL A 245 13.80 -4.65 -15.13
C VAL A 245 14.17 -4.10 -16.52
N THR A 246 13.29 -4.25 -17.50
CA THR A 246 13.44 -3.63 -18.82
C THR A 246 13.13 -2.13 -18.82
N GLY A 247 12.66 -1.57 -17.71
CA GLY A 247 12.37 -0.13 -17.55
C GLY A 247 11.10 0.37 -18.23
N VAL A 248 10.30 -0.51 -18.83
CA VAL A 248 9.09 -0.12 -19.58
C VAL A 248 7.84 0.12 -18.73
N ALA A 249 7.87 -0.26 -17.47
CA ALA A 249 6.75 -0.04 -16.55
C ALA A 249 7.24 0.21 -15.12
N LYS A 250 6.66 1.19 -14.45
CA LYS A 250 6.95 1.55 -13.06
C LYS A 250 5.68 1.88 -12.31
N VAL A 251 5.49 1.23 -11.17
CA VAL A 251 4.37 1.46 -10.26
C VAL A 251 4.89 1.89 -8.90
N PHE A 252 4.28 2.93 -8.33
CA PHE A 252 4.49 3.33 -6.93
C PHE A 252 3.30 2.86 -6.09
N PHE A 253 3.56 2.23 -4.96
CA PHE A 253 2.57 1.87 -3.96
C PHE A 253 2.89 2.60 -2.65
N GLY A 254 2.03 3.53 -2.25
CA GLY A 254 2.24 4.38 -1.07
C GLY A 254 2.08 3.64 0.25
N GLY A 255 1.25 2.57 0.28
CA GLY A 255 0.77 2.02 1.55
C GLY A 255 0.07 3.12 2.34
N ASP A 256 0.36 3.21 3.64
CA ASP A 256 -0.05 4.34 4.47
C ASP A 256 1.09 5.32 4.65
N THR A 257 0.77 6.59 4.48
CA THR A 257 1.74 7.65 4.70
C THR A 257 1.09 9.00 4.98
N GLY A 258 1.69 9.79 5.88
CA GLY A 258 1.52 11.23 5.91
C GLY A 258 2.45 11.90 4.92
N TYR A 259 2.25 13.19 4.73
CA TYR A 259 3.09 14.04 3.88
C TYR A 259 3.67 15.21 4.67
N ARG A 260 2.86 15.80 5.56
CA ARG A 260 3.23 16.90 6.45
C ARG A 260 2.45 16.82 7.76
N THR A 261 2.89 17.50 8.80
CA THR A 261 2.12 17.71 10.02
C THR A 261 1.38 19.03 9.98
N VAL A 262 0.05 18.99 10.14
CA VAL A 262 -0.77 20.19 10.34
C VAL A 262 -0.80 20.49 11.85
N PRO A 263 -0.31 21.68 12.29
CA PRO A 263 -0.25 21.99 13.71
C PRO A 263 -1.62 22.00 14.40
N ILE A 264 -1.68 21.57 15.66
CA ILE A 264 -2.93 21.48 16.44
C ILE A 264 -3.70 22.80 16.57
N LYS A 265 -3.00 23.93 16.48
CA LYS A 265 -3.61 25.27 16.57
C LYS A 265 -4.02 25.83 15.21
N THR A 266 -3.89 25.08 14.13
CA THR A 266 -4.31 25.49 12.79
C THR A 266 -5.83 25.68 12.78
N LYS A 267 -6.27 26.86 12.32
CA LYS A 267 -7.68 27.17 12.18
C LYS A 267 -8.36 26.20 11.21
N PRO A 268 -9.62 25.82 11.45
CA PRO A 268 -10.34 24.85 10.62
C PRO A 268 -10.30 25.17 9.12
N GLU A 269 -10.46 26.42 8.74
CA GLU A 269 -10.46 26.90 7.35
C GLU A 269 -9.11 26.75 6.65
N LEU A 270 -7.99 26.67 7.40
CA LEU A 270 -6.63 26.52 6.87
C LEU A 270 -6.16 25.05 6.82
N GLN A 271 -6.84 24.15 7.50
CA GLN A 271 -6.37 22.74 7.63
C GLN A 271 -6.26 22.02 6.28
N TYR A 272 -6.94 22.54 5.27
CA TYR A 272 -7.01 21.99 3.92
C TYR A 272 -6.74 23.07 2.85
N ASP A 273 -6.38 24.26 3.26
CA ASP A 273 -6.02 25.34 2.33
C ASP A 273 -4.62 25.07 1.75
N VAL A 274 -4.55 24.88 0.45
CA VAL A 274 -3.31 24.47 -0.22
C VAL A 274 -2.21 25.53 -0.12
N ASP A 275 -2.57 26.81 -0.11
CA ASP A 275 -1.60 27.89 -0.01
C ASP A 275 -0.98 27.94 1.41
N TYR A 276 -1.78 27.68 2.45
CA TYR A 276 -1.27 27.50 3.81
C TYR A 276 -0.45 26.22 3.96
N LEU A 277 -0.95 25.09 3.44
CA LEU A 277 -0.26 23.82 3.51
C LEU A 277 1.13 23.88 2.88
N ASP A 278 1.31 24.62 1.79
CA ASP A 278 2.60 24.80 1.12
C ASP A 278 3.65 25.55 1.98
N THR A 279 3.22 26.24 3.03
CA THR A 279 4.14 26.86 4.00
C THR A 279 4.69 25.88 5.04
N LEU A 280 4.11 24.68 5.16
CA LEU A 280 4.49 23.69 6.15
C LEU A 280 5.61 22.76 5.63
N PRO A 281 6.53 22.34 6.52
CA PRO A 281 7.51 21.31 6.16
C PRO A 281 6.80 20.03 5.68
N HIS A 282 7.29 19.42 4.61
CA HIS A 282 6.78 18.17 4.07
C HIS A 282 7.87 17.09 3.99
N CYS A 283 7.46 15.85 3.85
CA CYS A 283 8.34 14.70 3.75
C CYS A 283 9.16 14.75 2.45
N PRO A 284 10.48 14.85 2.50
CA PRO A 284 11.31 14.96 1.29
C PRO A 284 11.48 13.65 0.54
N ALA A 285 11.08 12.52 1.15
CA ALA A 285 11.31 11.19 0.59
C ALA A 285 10.60 11.00 -0.76
N PHE A 286 9.42 11.57 -0.95
CA PHE A 286 8.66 11.39 -2.19
C PHE A 286 9.32 12.09 -3.38
N LYS A 287 9.86 13.28 -3.16
CA LYS A 287 10.65 13.97 -4.17
C LYS A 287 11.92 13.18 -4.51
N GLU A 288 12.60 12.64 -3.50
CA GLU A 288 13.77 11.79 -3.68
C GLU A 288 13.43 10.51 -4.47
N ILE A 289 12.29 9.87 -4.20
CA ILE A 289 11.78 8.70 -4.96
C ILE A 289 11.52 9.10 -6.41
N GLY A 290 10.86 10.23 -6.64
CA GLY A 290 10.58 10.76 -7.97
C GLY A 290 11.84 11.10 -8.77
N GLU A 291 12.90 11.55 -8.09
CA GLU A 291 14.20 11.86 -8.72
C GLU A 291 15.02 10.59 -9.00
N LYS A 292 15.04 9.62 -8.09
CA LYS A 292 15.87 8.41 -8.19
C LYS A 292 15.24 7.31 -9.06
N ILE A 293 13.91 7.15 -8.99
CA ILE A 293 13.21 6.02 -9.62
C ILE A 293 12.18 6.50 -10.64
N GLY A 294 11.46 7.58 -10.35
CA GLY A 294 10.42 8.13 -11.25
C GLY A 294 10.91 8.49 -12.65
N PRO A 295 10.06 8.90 -13.56
CA PRO A 295 8.60 9.00 -13.39
C PRO A 295 7.93 7.63 -13.30
N PHE A 296 6.75 7.57 -12.67
CA PHE A 296 5.93 6.37 -12.56
C PHE A 296 4.78 6.39 -13.57
N ASP A 297 4.45 5.25 -14.13
CA ASP A 297 3.32 5.10 -15.04
C ASP A 297 2.00 5.05 -14.26
N LEU A 298 2.04 4.47 -13.05
CA LEU A 298 0.92 4.41 -12.11
C LEU A 298 1.39 4.59 -10.68
N ALA A 299 0.63 5.33 -9.88
CA ALA A 299 0.80 5.36 -8.43
C ALA A 299 -0.52 5.00 -7.71
N LEU A 300 -0.38 4.36 -6.56
CA LEU A 300 -1.46 3.95 -5.67
C LEU A 300 -1.26 4.72 -4.37
N ILE A 301 -2.03 5.79 -4.16
CA ILE A 301 -1.76 6.80 -3.13
C ILE A 301 -2.92 6.83 -2.12
N PRO A 302 -2.66 6.75 -0.79
CA PRO A 302 -3.72 6.83 0.21
C PRO A 302 -4.35 8.22 0.26
N ILE A 303 -5.69 8.27 0.35
CA ILE A 303 -6.47 9.50 0.41
C ILE A 303 -7.47 9.53 1.57
N GLY A 304 -7.48 8.53 2.45
CA GLY A 304 -8.39 8.41 3.59
C GLY A 304 -7.67 8.35 4.94
N ALA A 305 -8.43 8.28 6.01
CA ALA A 305 -7.99 8.27 7.40
C ALA A 305 -7.22 9.53 7.84
N TYR A 306 -7.62 10.71 7.36
CA TYR A 306 -6.89 11.97 7.58
C TYR A 306 -7.49 12.90 8.65
N SER A 307 -8.66 12.62 9.18
CA SER A 307 -9.33 13.49 10.16
C SER A 307 -9.35 12.87 11.58
N PRO A 308 -9.13 13.64 12.65
CA PRO A 308 -8.80 15.07 12.66
C PRO A 308 -7.37 15.37 12.21
N ARG A 309 -7.21 16.41 11.40
CA ARG A 309 -5.92 16.74 10.74
C ARG A 309 -4.75 16.89 11.71
N TRP A 310 -4.97 17.54 12.85
CA TRP A 310 -3.90 17.79 13.83
C TRP A 310 -3.23 16.51 14.34
N PHE A 311 -4.00 15.40 14.40
CA PHE A 311 -3.50 14.09 14.90
C PHE A 311 -3.10 13.16 13.76
N MET A 312 -3.90 13.13 12.68
CA MET A 312 -3.73 12.17 11.58
C MET A 312 -2.72 12.63 10.52
N SER A 313 -2.55 13.93 10.29
CA SER A 313 -1.72 14.45 9.19
C SER A 313 -0.27 13.97 9.18
N PRO A 314 0.43 13.73 10.32
CA PRO A 314 1.79 13.19 10.26
C PRO A 314 1.87 11.76 9.72
N ILE A 315 0.76 11.03 9.72
CA ILE A 315 0.73 9.59 9.42
C ILE A 315 -0.22 9.21 8.28
N HIS A 316 -1.13 10.12 7.87
CA HIS A 316 -2.06 9.93 6.75
C HIS A 316 -2.20 11.20 5.92
N CYS A 317 -2.06 11.07 4.61
CA CYS A 317 -2.33 12.14 3.65
C CYS A 317 -3.81 12.50 3.64
N SER A 318 -4.13 13.80 3.64
CA SER A 318 -5.39 14.24 3.05
C SER A 318 -5.31 14.17 1.53
N PRO A 319 -6.43 14.26 0.81
CA PRO A 319 -6.40 14.33 -0.65
C PRO A 319 -5.52 15.45 -1.20
N GLU A 320 -5.46 16.60 -0.52
CA GLU A 320 -4.56 17.71 -0.90
C GLU A 320 -3.09 17.32 -0.78
N ASP A 321 -2.71 16.61 0.30
CA ASP A 321 -1.35 16.08 0.47
C ASP A 321 -1.04 14.98 -0.54
N ALA A 322 -2.01 14.14 -0.86
CA ALA A 322 -1.88 13.07 -1.86
C ALA A 322 -1.59 13.63 -3.26
N VAL A 323 -2.19 14.78 -3.62
CA VAL A 323 -1.89 15.48 -4.89
C VAL A 323 -0.44 15.97 -4.91
N GLU A 324 0.09 16.50 -3.81
CA GLU A 324 1.49 16.89 -3.75
C GLU A 324 2.44 15.69 -3.84
N LEU A 325 2.08 14.57 -3.20
CA LEU A 325 2.81 13.33 -3.30
C LEU A 325 2.84 12.81 -4.76
N HIS A 326 1.69 12.83 -5.46
CA HIS A 326 1.59 12.48 -6.89
C HIS A 326 2.57 13.30 -7.73
N ARG A 327 2.67 14.61 -7.47
CA ARG A 327 3.59 15.53 -8.18
C ARG A 327 5.06 15.21 -7.86
N ASP A 328 5.38 15.01 -6.58
CA ASP A 328 6.74 14.77 -6.11
C ASP A 328 7.34 13.49 -6.70
N ILE A 329 6.57 12.39 -6.73
CA ILE A 329 7.02 11.13 -7.32
C ILE A 329 6.98 11.14 -8.86
N LYS A 330 6.46 12.21 -9.47
CA LYS A 330 6.31 12.37 -10.92
C LYS A 330 5.45 11.28 -11.54
N SER A 331 4.32 10.96 -10.92
CA SER A 331 3.39 9.97 -11.46
C SER A 331 2.64 10.53 -12.67
N LYS A 332 2.46 9.70 -13.70
CA LYS A 332 1.62 10.04 -14.86
C LYS A 332 0.16 9.86 -14.52
N HIS A 333 -0.18 8.71 -13.88
CA HIS A 333 -1.52 8.40 -13.42
C HIS A 333 -1.47 7.94 -11.97
N SER A 334 -2.50 8.28 -11.19
CA SER A 334 -2.63 7.83 -9.80
C SER A 334 -4.05 7.36 -9.49
N ILE A 335 -4.15 6.39 -8.60
CA ILE A 335 -5.43 5.88 -8.07
C ILE A 335 -5.44 6.13 -6.57
N GLY A 336 -6.50 6.78 -6.08
CA GLY A 336 -6.76 6.97 -4.66
C GLY A 336 -7.17 5.67 -3.98
N ILE A 337 -6.41 5.26 -2.97
CA ILE A 337 -6.66 4.07 -2.16
C ILE A 337 -6.89 4.45 -0.69
N HIS A 338 -7.08 3.46 0.19
CA HIS A 338 -7.24 3.62 1.64
C HIS A 338 -8.50 4.42 2.04
N TRP A 339 -9.58 4.25 1.30
CA TRP A 339 -10.89 4.84 1.57
C TRP A 339 -11.99 3.83 1.27
N GLY A 340 -13.23 4.15 1.62
CA GLY A 340 -14.40 3.41 1.10
C GLY A 340 -14.57 1.96 1.63
N THR A 341 -13.82 1.52 2.66
CA THR A 341 -13.89 0.13 3.15
C THR A 341 -14.09 0.04 4.66
N PHE A 342 -13.25 0.72 5.43
CA PHE A 342 -13.35 0.80 6.89
C PHE A 342 -13.57 2.25 7.30
N VAL A 343 -14.37 2.49 8.36
CA VAL A 343 -14.46 3.79 9.01
C VAL A 343 -13.46 3.79 10.18
N LEU A 344 -12.31 4.42 9.96
CA LEU A 344 -11.20 4.43 10.91
C LEU A 344 -11.04 5.79 11.61
N THR A 345 -11.54 6.86 11.00
CA THR A 345 -11.36 8.25 11.40
C THR A 345 -12.63 9.07 11.18
N ASP A 346 -12.57 10.40 11.38
CA ASP A 346 -13.77 11.26 11.51
C ASP A 346 -14.25 11.86 10.17
N GLU A 347 -13.51 11.70 9.05
CA GLU A 347 -13.99 12.22 7.77
C GLU A 347 -15.20 11.43 7.23
N PRO A 348 -16.14 12.10 6.55
CA PRO A 348 -17.23 11.43 5.85
C PRO A 348 -16.70 10.48 4.75
N VAL A 349 -17.29 9.31 4.63
CA VAL A 349 -16.83 8.22 3.75
C VAL A 349 -16.59 8.65 2.28
N PHE A 350 -17.47 9.52 1.74
CA PHE A 350 -17.39 10.04 0.38
C PHE A 350 -16.68 11.41 0.26
N GLU A 351 -16.10 11.91 1.34
CA GLU A 351 -15.36 13.16 1.27
C GLU A 351 -14.03 12.99 0.50
N PRO A 352 -13.22 11.90 0.68
CA PRO A 352 -11.93 11.77 0.05
C PRO A 352 -11.94 11.94 -1.48
N PRO A 353 -12.79 11.27 -2.27
CA PRO A 353 -12.83 11.48 -3.72
C PRO A 353 -13.22 12.89 -4.14
N LYS A 354 -14.15 13.52 -3.40
CA LYS A 354 -14.59 14.90 -3.70
C LYS A 354 -13.47 15.90 -3.46
N ARG A 355 -12.74 15.75 -2.34
CA ARG A 355 -11.59 16.59 -2.03
C ARG A 355 -10.44 16.37 -2.99
N LEU A 356 -10.20 15.12 -3.40
CA LEU A 356 -9.19 14.79 -4.40
C LEU A 356 -9.44 15.55 -5.70
N LYS A 357 -10.65 15.48 -6.23
CA LYS A 357 -11.04 16.23 -7.43
C LYS A 357 -10.82 17.73 -7.26
N ALA A 358 -11.28 18.31 -6.16
CA ALA A 358 -11.12 19.74 -5.88
C ALA A 358 -9.63 20.14 -5.74
N ALA A 359 -8.80 19.26 -5.14
CA ALA A 359 -7.36 19.52 -4.99
C ALA A 359 -6.64 19.47 -6.35
N MET A 360 -6.98 18.52 -7.23
CA MET A 360 -6.46 18.47 -8.61
C MET A 360 -6.83 19.74 -9.39
N GLU A 361 -8.11 20.14 -9.37
CA GLU A 361 -8.60 21.37 -10.00
C GLU A 361 -7.88 22.62 -9.45
N ARG A 362 -7.71 22.72 -8.13
CA ARG A 362 -7.00 23.83 -7.48
C ARG A 362 -5.55 23.97 -7.95
N ARG A 363 -4.89 22.84 -8.23
CA ARG A 363 -3.52 22.79 -8.76
C ARG A 363 -3.44 22.93 -10.29
N GLY A 364 -4.58 23.04 -10.98
CA GLY A 364 -4.63 23.10 -12.45
C GLY A 364 -4.17 21.82 -13.12
N LEU A 365 -4.35 20.68 -12.45
CA LEU A 365 -4.03 19.34 -12.96
C LEU A 365 -5.27 18.68 -13.56
N ASP A 366 -5.05 17.77 -14.51
CA ASP A 366 -6.15 16.98 -15.09
C ASP A 366 -6.66 15.99 -14.03
N VAL A 367 -7.96 16.04 -13.73
CA VAL A 367 -8.61 15.14 -12.77
C VAL A 367 -8.56 13.67 -13.20
N GLU A 368 -8.35 13.40 -14.48
CA GLU A 368 -8.19 12.03 -14.99
C GLU A 368 -6.81 11.45 -14.68
N ASP A 369 -5.80 12.29 -14.40
CA ASP A 369 -4.47 11.83 -14.01
C ASP A 369 -4.41 11.32 -12.56
N PHE A 370 -5.34 11.77 -11.71
CA PHE A 370 -5.47 11.25 -10.35
C PHE A 370 -6.92 11.20 -9.91
N ASN A 371 -7.48 10.00 -9.91
CA ASN A 371 -8.87 9.76 -9.55
C ASN A 371 -9.02 8.49 -8.67
N VAL A 372 -10.25 8.01 -8.50
CA VAL A 372 -10.57 6.78 -7.77
C VAL A 372 -11.25 5.79 -8.69
N LEU A 373 -11.15 4.51 -8.37
CA LEU A 373 -11.88 3.45 -9.06
C LEU A 373 -13.15 3.06 -8.29
N PRO A 374 -14.18 2.56 -8.97
CA PRO A 374 -15.22 1.80 -8.31
C PRO A 374 -14.62 0.51 -7.71
N LEU A 375 -15.26 -0.03 -6.67
CA LEU A 375 -14.83 -1.27 -6.04
C LEU A 375 -14.96 -2.45 -7.03
N GLY A 376 -13.86 -3.14 -7.31
CA GLY A 376 -13.76 -4.15 -8.37
C GLY A 376 -13.36 -3.59 -9.74
N GLY A 377 -13.25 -2.26 -9.85
CA GLY A 377 -12.81 -1.59 -11.08
C GLY A 377 -11.32 -1.81 -11.35
N THR A 378 -10.98 -1.84 -12.63
CA THR A 378 -9.60 -2.06 -13.12
C THR A 378 -9.15 -0.86 -13.95
N PHE A 379 -8.02 -0.28 -13.56
CA PHE A 379 -7.27 0.66 -14.38
C PHE A 379 -6.33 -0.11 -15.30
N SER A 380 -6.22 0.30 -16.55
CA SER A 380 -5.40 -0.39 -17.56
C SER A 380 -4.66 0.61 -18.43
N ILE A 381 -3.35 0.42 -18.58
CA ILE A 381 -2.50 1.19 -19.51
C ILE A 381 -1.61 0.27 -20.33
N SER A 382 -1.29 0.68 -21.53
CA SER A 382 -0.24 0.06 -22.36
C SER A 382 1.14 0.52 -21.86
N ILE A 383 2.10 -0.40 -21.80
CA ILE A 383 3.47 -0.20 -21.28
C ILE A 383 4.52 -0.69 -22.26
#